data_ac8f39b68d80164fb285e3b0c7aa543e
#
_entry.id   ac8f39b68d80164fb285e3b0c7aa543e
#
_cell.length_a   1.000
_cell.length_b   1.000
_cell.length_c   1.000
_cell.angle_alpha   90.00
_cell.angle_beta   90.00
_cell.angle_gamma   90.00
#
_symmetry.space_group_name_H-M   'P 1'
#
loop_
_entity.id
_entity.type
_entity.pdbx_description
1 polymer ?
#
loop_
_entity_poly.entity_id
_entity_poly.type
_entity_poly.pdbx_seq_one_letter_code
_entity_poly.pdbx_strand_id
1 'polypeptide(L)'
;MNYEINGVTIRSENAAKPHTMPSNYLCGYIKESIKNGRALDFGCGKLRYSEQLVDKFDAVTFLDSRKQLERVQIIRGVKATIPEYIASHYENADVVSFEDMNQITNNYDFILCANVLSAIPCKSTIDQVICGIRKLLKSDGEAMIVNQYKCSYFKRYEIGVKHLYGYIYQNSHNSSYYGLLDEGVVKKICIENNLSIIGSWSKAGSSYVVVGKGKHI
;
A
#
# COMPACT_ATOMS: atom_id res chain seq x y z
N MET A 1 12.44 0.95 -0.47
CA MET A 1 13.07 1.23 -1.79
C MET A 1 13.72 2.59 -1.79
N ASN A 2 14.85 2.75 -2.49
CA ASN A 2 15.50 4.04 -2.69
C ASN A 2 15.26 4.52 -4.13
N TYR A 3 15.02 5.82 -4.29
CA TYR A 3 14.85 6.47 -5.57
C TYR A 3 15.80 7.66 -5.66
N GLU A 4 16.49 7.80 -6.78
CA GLU A 4 17.31 8.96 -7.09
C GLU A 4 16.57 9.86 -8.07
N ILE A 5 16.13 11.02 -7.61
CA ILE A 5 15.38 11.99 -8.40
C ILE A 5 16.06 13.36 -8.32
N ASN A 6 16.57 13.86 -9.44
CA ASN A 6 17.26 15.15 -9.51
C ASN A 6 18.38 15.32 -8.46
N GLY A 7 19.16 14.26 -8.23
CA GLY A 7 20.23 14.26 -7.24
C GLY A 7 19.77 14.13 -5.77
N VAL A 8 18.49 13.84 -5.56
CA VAL A 8 17.91 13.65 -4.22
C VAL A 8 17.59 12.19 -4.00
N THR A 9 18.13 11.58 -2.93
CA THR A 9 17.77 10.22 -2.51
C THR A 9 16.48 10.23 -1.70
N ILE A 10 15.43 9.59 -2.22
CA ILE A 10 14.13 9.42 -1.55
C ILE A 10 14.00 7.98 -1.07
N ARG A 11 13.65 7.82 0.21
CA ARG A 11 13.45 6.52 0.85
C ARG A 11 11.97 6.30 1.15
N SER A 12 11.30 5.47 0.33
CA SER A 12 9.86 5.23 0.49
C SER A 12 9.49 4.60 1.83
N GLU A 13 10.38 3.82 2.44
CA GLU A 13 10.17 3.22 3.77
C GLU A 13 9.99 4.26 4.89
N ASN A 14 10.43 5.49 4.68
CA ASN A 14 10.22 6.57 5.65
C ASN A 14 8.76 7.08 5.67
N ALA A 15 7.97 6.75 4.65
CA ALA A 15 6.54 7.07 4.59
C ALA A 15 5.66 6.10 5.41
N ALA A 16 6.20 4.96 5.87
CA ALA A 16 5.46 3.95 6.62
C ALA A 16 4.91 4.52 7.93
N LYS A 17 3.58 4.52 8.07
CA LYS A 17 2.87 5.04 9.25
C LYS A 17 2.74 3.98 10.33
N PRO A 18 2.75 4.38 11.64
CA PRO A 18 2.60 3.44 12.74
C PRO A 18 1.19 2.83 12.78
N HIS A 19 1.07 1.65 13.40
CA HIS A 19 -0.19 0.95 13.64
C HIS A 19 -1.17 1.72 14.52
N THR A 20 -0.68 2.65 15.36
CA THR A 20 -1.48 3.42 16.33
C THR A 20 -2.51 4.36 15.70
N MET A 21 -2.49 4.56 14.39
CA MET A 21 -3.39 5.48 13.67
C MET A 21 -4.05 4.80 12.46
N PRO A 22 -4.75 3.67 12.62
CA PRO A 22 -5.50 3.09 11.53
C PRO A 22 -6.70 3.99 11.18
N SER A 23 -7.13 3.94 9.93
CA SER A 23 -8.39 4.56 9.52
C SER A 23 -9.56 3.70 10.01
N ASN A 24 -10.38 4.19 10.94
CA ASN A 24 -11.57 3.47 11.40
C ASN A 24 -12.51 3.11 10.25
N TYR A 25 -12.58 3.97 9.25
CA TYR A 25 -13.38 3.71 8.05
C TYR A 25 -12.84 2.51 7.25
N LEU A 26 -11.52 2.42 7.05
CA LEU A 26 -10.92 1.29 6.34
C LEU A 26 -11.00 0.02 7.18
N CYS A 27 -10.82 0.09 8.49
CA CYS A 27 -11.02 -1.05 9.39
C CYS A 27 -12.46 -1.60 9.30
N GLY A 28 -13.46 -0.69 9.30
CA GLY A 28 -14.87 -1.08 9.09
C GLY A 28 -15.08 -1.74 7.73
N TYR A 29 -14.55 -1.16 6.66
CA TYR A 29 -14.65 -1.73 5.31
C TYR A 29 -14.06 -3.16 5.25
N ILE A 30 -12.87 -3.38 5.81
CA ILE A 30 -12.23 -4.71 5.84
C ILE A 30 -13.13 -5.70 6.60
N LYS A 31 -13.65 -5.31 7.76
CA LYS A 31 -14.50 -6.16 8.59
C LYS A 31 -15.81 -6.53 7.89
N GLU A 32 -16.41 -5.58 7.19
CA GLU A 32 -17.69 -5.75 6.47
C GLU A 32 -17.54 -6.35 5.07
N SER A 33 -16.30 -6.55 4.59
CA SER A 33 -16.06 -7.15 3.28
C SER A 33 -16.77 -8.50 3.14
N ILE A 34 -17.42 -8.72 2.01
CA ILE A 34 -18.01 -10.01 1.64
C ILE A 34 -16.95 -11.03 1.23
N LYS A 35 -15.72 -10.58 0.97
CA LYS A 35 -14.59 -11.46 0.62
C LYS A 35 -14.06 -12.15 1.87
N ASN A 36 -13.73 -13.40 1.70
CA ASN A 36 -13.06 -14.27 2.66
C ASN A 36 -11.88 -14.96 1.98
N GLY A 37 -11.31 -15.99 2.57
CA GLY A 37 -10.20 -16.76 1.99
C GLY A 37 -8.88 -16.04 2.13
N ARG A 38 -8.20 -15.69 1.04
CA ARG A 38 -6.84 -15.17 1.07
C ARG A 38 -6.78 -13.66 0.86
N ALA A 39 -6.07 -12.96 1.76
CA ALA A 39 -5.80 -11.54 1.61
C ALA A 39 -4.31 -11.23 1.44
N LEU A 40 -4.01 -10.12 0.76
CA LEU A 40 -2.67 -9.56 0.62
C LEU A 40 -2.67 -8.11 1.12
N ASP A 41 -1.77 -7.78 2.05
CA ASP A 41 -1.46 -6.39 2.39
C ASP A 41 -0.26 -5.94 1.55
N PHE A 42 -0.54 -5.25 0.45
CA PHE A 42 0.46 -4.80 -0.51
C PHE A 42 1.09 -3.48 -0.03
N GLY A 43 2.32 -3.55 0.47
CA GLY A 43 3.00 -2.44 1.13
C GLY A 43 2.61 -2.32 2.61
N CYS A 44 2.77 -3.41 3.35
CA CYS A 44 2.30 -3.57 4.73
C CYS A 44 2.93 -2.58 5.73
N GLY A 45 4.09 -1.99 5.38
CA GLY A 45 4.76 -0.96 6.16
C GLY A 45 5.10 -1.40 7.58
N LYS A 46 4.39 -0.87 8.57
CA LYS A 46 4.51 -1.21 9.99
C LYS A 46 3.30 -1.99 10.51
N LEU A 47 2.70 -2.82 9.65
CA LEU A 47 1.56 -3.69 10.00
C LEU A 47 0.33 -2.92 10.53
N ARG A 48 0.00 -1.82 9.85
CA ARG A 48 -1.04 -0.90 10.31
C ARG A 48 -2.43 -1.53 10.36
N TYR A 49 -2.73 -2.45 9.44
CA TYR A 49 -4.03 -3.12 9.29
C TYR A 49 -3.95 -4.64 9.52
N SER A 50 -2.84 -5.14 10.09
CA SER A 50 -2.60 -6.58 10.21
C SER A 50 -3.69 -7.29 11.04
N GLU A 51 -4.09 -6.73 12.18
CA GLU A 51 -5.15 -7.35 13.02
C GLU A 51 -6.45 -7.51 12.24
N GLN A 52 -6.91 -6.43 11.58
CA GLN A 52 -8.16 -6.46 10.82
C GLN A 52 -8.13 -7.48 9.68
N LEU A 53 -6.98 -7.66 9.03
CA LEU A 53 -6.83 -8.63 7.95
C LEU A 53 -6.76 -10.05 8.50
N VAL A 54 -5.95 -10.31 9.52
CA VAL A 54 -5.78 -11.64 10.13
C VAL A 54 -7.06 -12.13 10.80
N ASP A 55 -7.82 -11.24 11.43
CA ASP A 55 -9.11 -11.57 12.04
C ASP A 55 -10.20 -11.89 11.02
N LYS A 56 -10.08 -11.31 9.78
CA LYS A 56 -11.12 -11.41 8.76
C LYS A 56 -10.90 -12.52 7.76
N PHE A 57 -9.65 -12.80 7.37
CA PHE A 57 -9.30 -13.70 6.27
C PHE A 57 -8.65 -15.00 6.75
N ASP A 58 -8.89 -16.10 6.02
CA ASP A 58 -8.36 -17.42 6.37
C ASP A 58 -6.83 -17.48 6.29
N ALA A 59 -6.24 -16.71 5.37
CA ALA A 59 -4.80 -16.57 5.23
C ALA A 59 -4.42 -15.17 4.74
N VAL A 60 -3.36 -14.60 5.29
CA VAL A 60 -2.89 -13.25 4.95
C VAL A 60 -1.42 -13.27 4.57
N THR A 61 -1.10 -12.67 3.43
CA THR A 61 0.29 -12.41 3.03
C THR A 61 0.61 -10.93 3.23
N PHE A 62 1.70 -10.62 3.92
CA PHE A 62 2.22 -9.28 4.07
C PHE A 62 3.36 -9.05 3.10
N LEU A 63 3.23 -8.07 2.21
CA LEU A 63 4.22 -7.78 1.17
C LEU A 63 4.76 -6.36 1.34
N ASP A 64 6.08 -6.22 1.33
CA ASP A 64 6.76 -4.92 1.25
C ASP A 64 8.16 -5.11 0.63
N SER A 65 8.89 -4.02 0.40
CA SER A 65 10.29 -4.10 -0.02
C SER A 65 11.13 -4.84 1.02
N ARG A 66 12.10 -5.64 0.57
CA ARG A 66 13.03 -6.38 1.44
C ARG A 66 13.62 -5.47 2.52
N LYS A 67 14.03 -4.27 2.13
CA LYS A 67 14.55 -3.26 3.06
C LYS A 67 13.58 -2.88 4.18
N GLN A 68 12.27 -2.78 3.90
CA GLN A 68 11.27 -2.48 4.93
C GLN A 68 11.02 -3.70 5.81
N LEU A 69 10.97 -4.90 5.23
CA LEU A 69 10.73 -6.15 5.95
C LEU A 69 11.86 -6.49 6.94
N GLU A 70 13.11 -6.36 6.52
CA GLU A 70 14.29 -6.67 7.32
C GLU A 70 14.68 -5.58 8.33
N ARG A 71 14.03 -4.43 8.24
CA ARG A 71 14.30 -3.32 9.15
C ARG A 71 13.82 -3.65 10.56
N VAL A 72 14.75 -3.67 11.53
CA VAL A 72 14.39 -3.74 12.95
C VAL A 72 13.67 -2.46 13.36
N GLN A 73 12.47 -2.60 13.90
CA GLN A 73 11.60 -1.48 14.28
C GLN A 73 10.72 -1.86 15.46
N ILE A 74 10.07 -0.87 16.08
CA ILE A 74 9.09 -1.13 17.13
C ILE A 74 7.72 -1.34 16.49
N ILE A 75 7.18 -2.55 16.63
CA ILE A 75 5.86 -2.96 16.16
C ILE A 75 5.03 -3.31 17.39
N ARG A 76 3.99 -2.53 17.69
CA ARG A 76 3.12 -2.74 18.86
C ARG A 76 3.89 -2.98 20.18
N GLY A 77 4.97 -2.20 20.38
CA GLY A 77 5.82 -2.31 21.57
C GLY A 77 6.92 -3.38 21.51
N VAL A 78 6.91 -4.26 20.51
CA VAL A 78 7.93 -5.29 20.30
C VAL A 78 8.99 -4.80 19.32
N LYS A 79 10.27 -4.95 19.66
CA LYS A 79 11.39 -4.63 18.77
C LYS A 79 11.70 -5.87 17.92
N ALA A 80 11.31 -5.83 16.65
CA ALA A 80 11.45 -6.95 15.70
C ALA A 80 11.53 -6.47 14.25
N THR A 81 11.90 -7.35 13.34
CA THR A 81 11.61 -7.23 11.91
C THR A 81 10.15 -7.65 11.64
N ILE A 82 9.64 -7.34 10.43
CA ILE A 82 8.28 -7.76 10.06
C ILE A 82 8.14 -9.29 10.06
N PRO A 83 9.05 -10.08 9.42
CA PRO A 83 8.96 -11.53 9.45
C PRO A 83 8.97 -12.14 10.86
N GLU A 84 9.86 -11.66 11.74
CA GLU A 84 9.93 -12.13 13.13
C GLU A 84 8.63 -11.84 13.89
N TYR A 85 8.08 -10.63 13.72
CA TYR A 85 6.83 -10.25 14.36
C TYR A 85 5.66 -11.12 13.88
N ILE A 86 5.51 -11.29 12.56
CA ILE A 86 4.44 -12.10 11.96
C ILE A 86 4.54 -13.55 12.45
N ALA A 87 5.72 -14.18 12.34
CA ALA A 87 5.92 -15.57 12.75
C ALA A 87 5.61 -15.83 14.24
N SER A 88 5.77 -14.82 15.10
CA SER A 88 5.52 -14.96 16.53
C SER A 88 4.08 -14.61 16.98
N HIS A 89 3.28 -13.94 16.12
CA HIS A 89 1.98 -13.41 16.52
C HIS A 89 0.79 -13.90 15.69
N TYR A 90 1.03 -14.42 14.47
CA TYR A 90 -0.06 -14.81 13.57
C TYR A 90 0.21 -16.18 12.94
N GLU A 91 -0.66 -17.14 13.18
CA GLU A 91 -0.54 -18.51 12.65
C GLU A 91 -0.97 -18.61 11.17
N ASN A 92 -1.90 -17.75 10.75
CA ASN A 92 -2.47 -17.74 9.41
C ASN A 92 -1.84 -16.69 8.48
N ALA A 93 -0.60 -16.25 8.76
CA ALA A 93 0.03 -15.19 8.01
C ALA A 93 1.46 -15.53 7.57
N ASP A 94 1.82 -15.05 6.40
CA ASP A 94 3.17 -15.14 5.82
C ASP A 94 3.69 -13.78 5.34
N VAL A 95 4.98 -13.73 4.98
CA VAL A 95 5.64 -12.51 4.52
C VAL A 95 6.41 -12.78 3.23
N VAL A 96 6.23 -11.91 2.24
CA VAL A 96 6.94 -12.00 0.96
C VAL A 96 7.54 -10.63 0.61
N SER A 97 8.77 -10.61 0.09
CA SER A 97 9.37 -9.37 -0.40
C SER A 97 8.78 -8.97 -1.76
N PHE A 98 8.70 -7.67 -2.00
CA PHE A 98 8.28 -7.14 -3.31
C PHE A 98 9.20 -7.62 -4.43
N GLU A 99 10.48 -7.78 -4.14
CA GLU A 99 11.50 -8.28 -5.06
C GLU A 99 11.22 -9.73 -5.49
N ASP A 100 10.59 -10.52 -4.61
CA ASP A 100 10.21 -11.93 -4.85
C ASP A 100 8.74 -12.11 -5.29
N MET A 101 8.00 -11.01 -5.47
CA MET A 101 6.58 -11.03 -5.84
C MET A 101 6.25 -11.92 -7.05
N ASN A 102 7.17 -12.03 -8.00
CA ASN A 102 6.98 -12.88 -9.19
C ASN A 102 6.94 -14.38 -8.88
N GLN A 103 7.42 -14.80 -7.73
CA GLN A 103 7.41 -16.19 -7.26
C GLN A 103 6.09 -16.56 -6.57
N ILE A 104 5.24 -15.58 -6.26
CA ILE A 104 3.92 -15.84 -5.67
C ILE A 104 3.05 -16.55 -6.70
N THR A 105 2.65 -17.77 -6.37
CA THR A 105 1.73 -18.60 -7.17
C THR A 105 0.27 -18.48 -6.73
N ASN A 106 0.05 -18.01 -5.50
CA ASN A 106 -1.29 -17.84 -4.94
C ASN A 106 -2.00 -16.63 -5.56
N ASN A 107 -3.32 -16.75 -5.69
CA ASN A 107 -4.19 -15.64 -6.02
C ASN A 107 -5.01 -15.23 -4.79
N TYR A 108 -5.35 -13.97 -4.68
CA TYR A 108 -5.99 -13.38 -3.51
C TYR A 108 -7.43 -12.97 -3.80
N ASP A 109 -8.29 -13.20 -2.83
CA ASP A 109 -9.70 -12.77 -2.83
C ASP A 109 -9.80 -11.27 -2.56
N PHE A 110 -8.88 -10.77 -1.71
CA PHE A 110 -8.80 -9.37 -1.33
C PHE A 110 -7.35 -8.87 -1.31
N ILE A 111 -7.10 -7.70 -1.90
CA ILE A 111 -5.79 -7.04 -1.82
C ILE A 111 -6.00 -5.63 -1.24
N LEU A 112 -5.31 -5.33 -0.14
CA LEU A 112 -5.21 -3.99 0.39
C LEU A 112 -3.93 -3.33 -0.12
N CYS A 113 -4.02 -2.10 -0.66
CA CYS A 113 -2.88 -1.27 -1.04
C CYS A 113 -3.09 0.14 -0.45
N ALA A 114 -2.63 0.35 0.79
CA ALA A 114 -2.94 1.54 1.56
C ALA A 114 -1.75 2.49 1.74
N ASN A 115 -1.81 3.67 1.12
CA ASN A 115 -0.78 4.72 1.12
C ASN A 115 0.57 4.30 0.50
N VAL A 116 0.56 3.32 -0.38
CA VAL A 116 1.75 2.83 -1.10
C VAL A 116 2.07 3.74 -2.28
N LEU A 117 1.11 3.96 -3.17
CA LEU A 117 1.34 4.73 -4.41
C LEU A 117 1.79 6.18 -4.10
N SER A 118 1.28 6.77 -3.03
CA SER A 118 1.65 8.12 -2.61
C SER A 118 3.09 8.24 -2.10
N ALA A 119 3.77 7.14 -1.81
CA ALA A 119 5.17 7.11 -1.37
C ALA A 119 6.16 6.82 -2.51
N ILE A 120 5.66 6.57 -3.74
CA ILE A 120 6.47 6.15 -4.89
C ILE A 120 6.62 7.33 -5.87
N PRO A 121 7.84 7.90 -6.02
CA PRO A 121 8.09 9.03 -6.92
C PRO A 121 8.41 8.60 -8.37
N CYS A 122 8.15 7.36 -8.75
CA CYS A 122 8.52 6.79 -10.04
C CYS A 122 7.31 6.12 -10.69
N LYS A 123 6.91 6.61 -11.89
CA LYS A 123 5.75 6.08 -12.60
C LYS A 123 5.89 4.60 -12.93
N SER A 124 7.05 4.16 -13.41
CA SER A 124 7.27 2.75 -13.75
C SER A 124 7.11 1.82 -12.52
N THR A 125 7.52 2.26 -11.34
CA THR A 125 7.30 1.48 -10.11
C THR A 125 5.82 1.48 -9.68
N ILE A 126 5.11 2.60 -9.86
CA ILE A 126 3.65 2.63 -9.65
C ILE A 126 2.96 1.63 -10.58
N ASP A 127 3.32 1.62 -11.86
CA ASP A 127 2.77 0.68 -12.85
C ASP A 127 3.11 -0.78 -12.47
N GLN A 128 4.33 -1.05 -11.99
CA GLN A 128 4.70 -2.40 -11.48
C GLN A 128 3.84 -2.84 -10.28
N VAL A 129 3.56 -1.93 -9.34
CA VAL A 129 2.65 -2.20 -8.21
C VAL A 129 1.25 -2.58 -8.71
N ILE A 130 0.68 -1.78 -9.62
CA ILE A 130 -0.68 -2.02 -10.14
C ILE A 130 -0.74 -3.27 -11.00
N CYS A 131 0.27 -3.53 -11.84
CA CYS A 131 0.40 -4.79 -12.59
C CYS A 131 0.54 -6.00 -11.64
N GLY A 132 1.29 -5.84 -10.54
CA GLY A 132 1.41 -6.86 -9.50
C GLY A 132 0.06 -7.18 -8.84
N ILE A 133 -0.69 -6.15 -8.44
CA ILE A 133 -2.04 -6.30 -7.91
C ILE A 133 -2.93 -7.06 -8.91
N ARG A 134 -2.94 -6.64 -10.19
CA ARG A 134 -3.70 -7.32 -11.23
C ARG A 134 -3.31 -8.79 -11.39
N LYS A 135 -2.01 -9.11 -11.39
CA LYS A 135 -1.51 -10.49 -11.53
C LYS A 135 -1.97 -11.36 -10.36
N LEU A 136 -1.86 -10.87 -9.14
CA LEU A 136 -2.10 -11.60 -7.90
C LEU A 136 -3.60 -11.69 -7.52
N LEU A 137 -4.46 -10.85 -8.08
CA LEU A 137 -5.89 -10.85 -7.80
C LEU A 137 -6.57 -12.06 -8.47
N LYS A 138 -7.52 -12.70 -7.81
CA LYS A 138 -8.43 -13.68 -8.42
C LYS A 138 -9.34 -13.01 -9.46
N SER A 139 -9.96 -13.79 -10.35
CA SER A 139 -10.88 -13.29 -11.37
C SER A 139 -12.10 -12.58 -10.76
N ASP A 140 -12.58 -13.04 -9.64
CA ASP A 140 -13.69 -12.50 -8.83
C ASP A 140 -13.21 -11.73 -7.58
N GLY A 141 -11.89 -11.58 -7.39
CA GLY A 141 -11.27 -10.86 -6.31
C GLY A 141 -11.42 -9.34 -6.45
N GLU A 142 -11.19 -8.62 -5.36
CA GLU A 142 -11.17 -7.16 -5.34
C GLU A 142 -9.92 -6.61 -4.67
N ALA A 143 -9.42 -5.48 -5.16
CA ALA A 143 -8.36 -4.75 -4.51
C ALA A 143 -8.85 -3.36 -4.08
N MET A 144 -8.57 -3.00 -2.84
CA MET A 144 -8.82 -1.68 -2.27
C MET A 144 -7.52 -0.86 -2.31
N ILE A 145 -7.50 0.18 -3.13
CA ILE A 145 -6.38 1.12 -3.23
C ILE A 145 -6.77 2.40 -2.49
N VAL A 146 -6.01 2.73 -1.45
CA VAL A 146 -6.29 3.89 -0.59
C VAL A 146 -5.10 4.83 -0.58
N ASN A 147 -5.33 6.12 -0.80
CA ASN A 147 -4.29 7.14 -0.68
C ASN A 147 -4.82 8.33 0.10
N GLN A 148 -4.08 8.73 1.14
CA GLN A 148 -4.35 9.96 1.85
C GLN A 148 -3.72 11.12 1.07
N TYR A 149 -4.53 12.05 0.55
CA TYR A 149 -4.06 13.12 -0.33
C TYR A 149 -4.46 14.52 0.14
N LYS A 150 -5.51 14.65 0.95
CA LYS A 150 -6.04 15.95 1.38
C LYS A 150 -6.07 16.04 2.90
N CYS A 151 -4.99 16.54 3.49
CA CYS A 151 -4.96 16.80 4.92
C CYS A 151 -4.01 17.99 5.20
N SER A 152 -4.28 18.72 6.29
CA SER A 152 -3.48 19.90 6.68
C SER A 152 -1.99 19.57 6.88
N TYR A 153 -1.70 18.35 7.31
CA TYR A 153 -0.33 17.88 7.48
C TYR A 153 0.48 17.88 6.17
N PHE A 154 -0.17 17.70 5.01
CA PHE A 154 0.51 17.64 3.72
C PHE A 154 0.77 19.00 3.09
N LYS A 155 0.09 20.06 3.51
CA LYS A 155 0.33 21.42 3.01
C LYS A 155 1.78 21.86 3.13
N ARG A 156 2.48 21.41 4.19
CA ARG A 156 3.89 21.71 4.37
C ARG A 156 4.82 21.11 3.31
N TYR A 157 4.36 20.09 2.58
CA TYR A 157 5.14 19.46 1.52
C TYR A 157 4.96 20.16 0.17
N GLU A 158 3.92 20.97 0.01
CA GLU A 158 3.65 21.73 -1.21
C GLU A 158 4.66 22.85 -1.48
N ILE A 159 5.49 23.21 -0.48
CA ILE A 159 6.65 24.10 -0.67
C ILE A 159 7.84 23.41 -1.34
N GLY A 160 7.80 22.09 -1.49
CA GLY A 160 8.82 21.28 -2.16
C GLY A 160 8.78 21.40 -3.68
N VAL A 161 9.66 20.67 -4.34
CA VAL A 161 9.71 20.63 -5.81
C VAL A 161 8.60 19.73 -6.34
N LYS A 162 7.76 20.27 -7.25
CA LYS A 162 6.70 19.50 -7.91
C LYS A 162 7.30 18.35 -8.71
N HIS A 163 6.81 17.14 -8.50
CA HIS A 163 7.26 15.94 -9.19
C HIS A 163 6.12 14.93 -9.31
N LEU A 164 5.93 14.37 -10.50
CA LEU A 164 4.91 13.38 -10.83
C LEU A 164 3.52 13.82 -10.33
N TYR A 165 2.93 13.12 -9.38
CA TYR A 165 1.61 13.41 -8.78
C TYR A 165 1.70 14.21 -7.47
N GLY A 166 2.86 14.76 -7.11
CA GLY A 166 3.03 15.41 -5.81
C GLY A 166 4.29 16.25 -5.72
N TYR A 167 4.96 16.16 -4.58
CA TYR A 167 6.10 17.01 -4.25
C TYR A 167 7.25 16.22 -3.61
N ILE A 168 8.47 16.56 -3.99
CA ILE A 168 9.69 16.16 -3.29
C ILE A 168 9.99 17.26 -2.27
N TYR A 169 10.00 16.87 -1.01
CA TYR A 169 10.31 17.74 0.11
C TYR A 169 11.64 17.33 0.74
N GLN A 170 12.51 18.31 0.94
CA GLN A 170 13.78 18.15 1.63
C GLN A 170 13.82 19.03 2.88
N ASN A 171 14.38 18.51 3.94
CA ASN A 171 14.84 19.27 5.09
C ASN A 171 16.30 18.88 5.41
N SER A 172 16.89 19.47 6.46
CA SER A 172 18.29 19.22 6.85
C SER A 172 18.63 17.74 7.13
N HIS A 173 17.65 16.87 7.35
CA HIS A 173 17.87 15.49 7.79
C HIS A 173 17.27 14.44 6.87
N ASN A 174 16.23 14.77 6.10
CA ASN A 174 15.49 13.81 5.33
C ASN A 174 14.95 14.38 4.02
N SER A 175 14.87 13.51 3.03
CA SER A 175 14.14 13.75 1.79
C SER A 175 12.98 12.78 1.70
N SER A 176 11.82 13.26 1.28
CA SER A 176 10.62 12.44 1.13
C SER A 176 9.83 12.88 -0.10
N TYR A 177 9.07 11.95 -0.66
CA TYR A 177 8.09 12.22 -1.70
C TYR A 177 6.67 12.07 -1.11
N TYR A 178 5.80 12.93 -1.58
CA TYR A 178 4.40 12.91 -1.22
C TYR A 178 3.53 13.05 -2.46
N GLY A 179 2.93 11.94 -2.88
CA GLY A 179 1.95 11.89 -3.95
C GLY A 179 0.57 12.31 -3.45
N LEU A 180 -0.07 13.25 -4.16
CA LEU A 180 -1.43 13.69 -3.93
C LEU A 180 -2.36 12.99 -4.92
N LEU A 181 -2.66 11.71 -4.67
CA LEU A 181 -3.44 10.87 -5.56
C LEU A 181 -4.92 10.91 -5.15
N ASP A 182 -5.68 11.76 -5.82
CA ASP A 182 -7.14 11.75 -5.71
C ASP A 182 -7.76 10.55 -6.46
N GLU A 183 -9.07 10.42 -6.39
CA GLU A 183 -9.80 9.34 -7.07
C GLU A 183 -9.56 9.31 -8.59
N GLY A 184 -9.54 10.48 -9.22
CA GLY A 184 -9.38 10.60 -10.67
C GLY A 184 -8.03 10.08 -11.13
N VAL A 185 -6.96 10.47 -10.42
CA VAL A 185 -5.60 10.02 -10.69
C VAL A 185 -5.47 8.51 -10.48
N VAL A 186 -5.97 7.98 -9.35
CA VAL A 186 -5.88 6.54 -9.05
C VAL A 186 -6.67 5.72 -10.08
N LYS A 187 -7.90 6.14 -10.43
CA LYS A 187 -8.70 5.46 -11.47
C LYS A 187 -7.97 5.43 -12.80
N LYS A 188 -7.39 6.55 -13.22
CA LYS A 188 -6.63 6.61 -14.48
C LYS A 188 -5.47 5.62 -14.48
N ILE A 189 -4.67 5.58 -13.40
CA ILE A 189 -3.55 4.63 -13.26
C ILE A 189 -4.04 3.18 -13.35
N CYS A 190 -5.14 2.85 -12.67
CA CYS A 190 -5.71 1.50 -12.68
C CYS A 190 -6.21 1.09 -14.07
N ILE A 191 -6.92 1.97 -14.78
CA ILE A 191 -7.44 1.72 -16.13
C ILE A 191 -6.28 1.55 -17.13
N GLU A 192 -5.25 2.40 -17.07
CA GLU A 192 -4.05 2.30 -17.91
C GLU A 192 -3.32 0.95 -17.72
N ASN A 193 -3.48 0.31 -16.55
CA ASN A 193 -2.91 -1.00 -16.22
C ASN A 193 -3.94 -2.16 -16.30
N ASN A 194 -5.05 -1.97 -17.03
CA ASN A 194 -6.07 -2.99 -17.31
C ASN A 194 -6.76 -3.54 -16.05
N LEU A 195 -7.00 -2.72 -15.04
CA LEU A 195 -7.91 -3.02 -13.93
C LEU A 195 -9.27 -2.36 -14.18
N SER A 196 -10.34 -3.04 -13.81
CA SER A 196 -11.72 -2.52 -13.86
C SER A 196 -12.05 -1.80 -12.57
N ILE A 197 -12.65 -0.62 -12.66
CA ILE A 197 -13.15 0.12 -11.49
C ILE A 197 -14.48 -0.48 -11.05
N ILE A 198 -14.55 -0.96 -9.80
CA ILE A 198 -15.78 -1.44 -9.16
C ILE A 198 -16.47 -0.29 -8.44
N GLY A 199 -15.71 0.56 -7.76
CA GLY A 199 -16.22 1.73 -7.04
C GLY A 199 -15.13 2.71 -6.66
N SER A 200 -15.50 3.95 -6.41
CA SER A 200 -14.56 4.95 -5.92
C SER A 200 -15.28 6.05 -5.13
N TRP A 201 -14.64 6.55 -4.10
CA TRP A 201 -15.12 7.67 -3.27
C TRP A 201 -13.98 8.35 -2.53
N SER A 202 -14.24 9.55 -2.03
CA SER A 202 -13.35 10.26 -1.11
C SER A 202 -13.98 10.37 0.26
N LYS A 203 -13.21 10.12 1.31
CA LYS A 203 -13.64 10.30 2.71
C LYS A 203 -12.47 10.68 3.61
N ALA A 204 -12.70 11.66 4.48
CA ALA A 204 -11.71 12.11 5.47
C ALA A 204 -10.32 12.41 4.88
N GLY A 205 -10.26 13.04 3.71
CA GLY A 205 -9.02 13.41 3.03
C GLY A 205 -8.27 12.26 2.39
N SER A 206 -8.90 11.10 2.23
CA SER A 206 -8.38 9.94 1.51
C SER A 206 -9.24 9.61 0.31
N SER A 207 -8.61 9.16 -0.77
CA SER A 207 -9.25 8.51 -1.91
C SER A 207 -9.32 7.01 -1.67
N TYR A 208 -10.41 6.41 -2.07
CA TYR A 208 -10.67 4.98 -2.02
C TYR A 208 -11.08 4.55 -3.42
N VAL A 209 -10.39 3.58 -3.98
CA VAL A 209 -10.71 3.01 -5.30
C VAL A 209 -10.70 1.50 -5.18
N VAL A 210 -11.86 0.88 -5.43
CA VAL A 210 -12.01 -0.57 -5.48
C VAL A 210 -11.91 -1.01 -6.93
N VAL A 211 -11.06 -1.98 -7.17
CA VAL A 211 -10.81 -2.50 -8.51
C VAL A 211 -10.93 -4.02 -8.54
N GLY A 212 -11.33 -4.54 -9.70
CA GLY A 212 -11.31 -5.96 -10.03
C GLY A 212 -10.39 -6.24 -11.20
N LYS A 213 -10.14 -7.52 -11.42
CA LYS A 213 -9.44 -7.99 -12.62
C LYS A 213 -10.35 -7.75 -13.83
N GLY A 214 -9.95 -6.85 -14.73
CA GLY A 214 -10.73 -6.57 -15.94
C GLY A 214 -11.08 -7.85 -16.68
N LYS A 215 -12.29 -7.93 -17.22
CA LYS A 215 -12.63 -9.00 -18.15
C LYS A 215 -11.70 -8.89 -19.36
N HIS A 216 -11.02 -9.96 -19.72
CA HIS A 216 -10.39 -10.04 -21.03
C HIS A 216 -11.54 -9.98 -22.07
N ILE A 217 -11.60 -8.86 -22.82
CA ILE A 217 -12.41 -8.77 -24.03
C ILE A 217 -11.63 -9.42 -25.14
#